data_b53057a4c169c3af5557b26ea8c93c44
#
_entry.id   b53057a4c169c3af5557b26ea8c93c44
#
_cell.length_a   1.000
_cell.length_b   1.000
_cell.length_c   1.000
_cell.angle_alpha   90.00
_cell.angle_beta   90.00
_cell.angle_gamma   90.00
#
_symmetry.space_group_name_H-M   'P 1'
#
loop_
_entity.id
_entity.type
_entity.pdbx_description
1 polymer ?
#
loop_
_entity_poly.entity_id
_entity_poly.type
_entity_poly.pdbx_seq_one_letter_code
_entity_poly.pdbx_strand_id
1 'polypeptide(L)'
;MSTPLTTQQAVDLYTTMRKIRRFEETVKAHIGKEIVGPAHLYIGEEAVATGVCSNLTHHDYVTSTHRGHGHTLAKGARVDRSLAELYGRATGYCKGKGGSMHLADFSIGMLGANGVVGGGFNIATGAALAIKQRHGGDVAVCFFGDGASSRGTFHEAVNLAASWKLPVIYVCENNAWASTTRFDDIKNVDYLSERAQGYGIPGVTVDGNDVESVRDASAKLIDRARRGDGPSILECKTYRCDGHFITDPQKYRSQEEVEEWKLYNDPIDRFRRKILLEGVVTQDDLDAAEERLDQEFAQALEFAVNSPFPKAEDALDDVFSGEVNLYE
;
A
#
# COMPACT_ATOMS: atom_id res chain seq x y z
N MET A 1 -24.92 4.64 7.48
CA MET A 1 -24.80 3.22 7.83
C MET A 1 -23.98 2.56 6.73
N SER A 2 -23.01 1.75 7.09
CA SER A 2 -22.23 0.96 6.12
C SER A 2 -23.15 -0.03 5.40
N THR A 3 -22.88 -0.28 4.12
CA THR A 3 -23.58 -1.35 3.39
C THR A 3 -23.07 -2.69 3.93
N PRO A 4 -23.95 -3.59 4.41
CA PRO A 4 -23.54 -4.89 4.92
C PRO A 4 -22.70 -5.65 3.88
N LEU A 5 -21.66 -6.31 4.34
CA LEU A 5 -20.84 -7.16 3.49
C LEU A 5 -21.59 -8.43 3.08
N THR A 6 -21.44 -8.84 1.83
CA THR A 6 -21.76 -10.22 1.45
C THR A 6 -20.67 -11.15 1.98
N THR A 7 -20.97 -12.45 2.13
CA THR A 7 -19.97 -13.47 2.52
C THR A 7 -18.74 -13.42 1.62
N GLN A 8 -18.91 -13.32 0.29
CA GLN A 8 -17.79 -13.25 -0.63
C GLN A 8 -16.92 -12.00 -0.40
N GLN A 9 -17.53 -10.83 -0.21
CA GLN A 9 -16.77 -9.60 0.08
C GLN A 9 -15.99 -9.70 1.38
N ALA A 10 -16.56 -10.31 2.42
CA ALA A 10 -15.88 -10.51 3.69
C ALA A 10 -14.69 -11.48 3.55
N VAL A 11 -14.87 -12.59 2.82
CA VAL A 11 -13.80 -13.54 2.52
C VAL A 11 -12.70 -12.87 1.69
N ASP A 12 -13.04 -12.06 0.69
CA ASP A 12 -12.05 -11.37 -0.16
C ASP A 12 -11.21 -10.37 0.64
N LEU A 13 -11.84 -9.56 1.50
CA LEU A 13 -11.13 -8.61 2.37
C LEU A 13 -10.21 -9.36 3.35
N TYR A 14 -10.70 -10.41 4.00
CA TYR A 14 -9.91 -11.24 4.89
C TYR A 14 -8.72 -11.87 4.16
N THR A 15 -8.98 -12.50 3.01
CA THR A 15 -7.94 -13.16 2.20
C THR A 15 -6.86 -12.18 1.76
N THR A 16 -7.25 -10.96 1.36
CA THR A 16 -6.29 -9.93 0.94
C THR A 16 -5.39 -9.50 2.09
N MET A 17 -5.94 -9.22 3.27
CA MET A 17 -5.14 -8.88 4.45
C MET A 17 -4.22 -10.04 4.86
N ARG A 18 -4.72 -11.30 4.84
CA ARG A 18 -3.92 -12.49 5.13
C ARG A 18 -2.81 -12.71 4.11
N LYS A 19 -3.10 -12.47 2.82
CA LYS A 19 -2.09 -12.52 1.74
C LYS A 19 -0.95 -11.54 2.00
N ILE A 20 -1.27 -10.29 2.35
CA ILE A 20 -0.28 -9.27 2.68
C ILE A 20 0.55 -9.73 3.88
N ARG A 21 -0.08 -10.12 5.00
CA ARG A 21 0.61 -10.59 6.20
C ARG A 21 1.54 -11.75 5.90
N ARG A 22 1.08 -12.75 5.18
CA ARG A 22 1.87 -13.95 4.82
C ARG A 22 3.05 -13.59 3.91
N PHE A 23 2.85 -12.63 2.99
CA PHE A 23 3.96 -12.12 2.17
C PHE A 23 5.05 -11.50 3.04
N GLU A 24 4.69 -10.64 3.96
CA GLU A 24 5.63 -9.99 4.86
C GLU A 24 6.35 -10.99 5.80
N GLU A 25 5.63 -11.99 6.31
CA GLU A 25 6.21 -13.07 7.10
C GLU A 25 7.20 -13.89 6.28
N THR A 26 6.87 -14.15 5.01
CA THR A 26 7.79 -14.83 4.07
C THR A 26 9.03 -13.98 3.81
N VAL A 27 8.89 -12.70 3.54
CA VAL A 27 10.02 -11.78 3.37
C VAL A 27 10.89 -11.77 4.62
N LYS A 28 10.29 -11.68 5.80
CA LYS A 28 11.00 -11.68 7.09
C LYS A 28 11.81 -12.95 7.33
N ALA A 29 11.32 -14.11 6.89
CA ALA A 29 12.01 -15.38 7.03
C ALA A 29 13.21 -15.54 6.09
N HIS A 30 13.19 -14.86 4.93
CA HIS A 30 14.17 -15.02 3.84
C HIS A 30 15.15 -13.84 3.68
N ILE A 31 14.89 -12.71 4.37
CA ILE A 31 15.79 -11.54 4.31
C ILE A 31 17.18 -11.86 4.88
N GLY A 32 18.23 -11.37 4.22
CA GLY A 32 19.62 -11.64 4.59
C GLY A 32 20.11 -13.03 4.19
N LYS A 33 19.28 -13.80 3.50
CA LYS A 33 19.61 -15.10 2.89
C LYS A 33 19.39 -14.99 1.36
N GLU A 34 18.19 -15.35 0.90
CA GLU A 34 17.82 -15.29 -0.51
C GLU A 34 17.37 -13.89 -0.95
N ILE A 35 16.80 -13.11 -0.04
CA ILE A 35 16.40 -11.72 -0.28
C ILE A 35 17.51 -10.80 0.21
N VAL A 36 18.05 -9.99 -0.71
CA VAL A 36 19.16 -9.06 -0.43
C VAL A 36 18.65 -7.62 -0.47
N GLY A 37 19.18 -6.80 0.43
CA GLY A 37 18.82 -5.38 0.54
C GLY A 37 17.83 -5.10 1.69
N PRO A 38 17.51 -3.82 1.91
CA PRO A 38 16.59 -3.43 2.98
C PRO A 38 15.14 -3.75 2.58
N ALA A 39 14.38 -4.28 3.53
CA ALA A 39 12.93 -4.44 3.39
C ALA A 39 12.21 -3.70 4.52
N HIS A 40 11.09 -3.11 4.18
CA HIS A 40 10.21 -2.36 5.07
C HIS A 40 8.84 -3.05 5.08
N LEU A 41 8.55 -3.76 6.16
CA LEU A 41 7.36 -4.60 6.25
C LEU A 41 6.09 -3.78 6.48
N TYR A 42 4.98 -4.27 5.95
CA TYR A 42 3.65 -3.65 6.03
C TYR A 42 2.78 -4.22 7.17
N ILE A 43 3.37 -5.01 8.07
CA ILE A 43 2.66 -5.70 9.17
C ILE A 43 2.01 -4.71 10.12
N GLY A 44 0.69 -4.86 10.30
CA GLY A 44 -0.17 -4.02 11.13
C GLY A 44 -0.98 -2.98 10.35
N GLU A 45 -0.66 -2.76 9.07
CA GLU A 45 -1.28 -1.74 8.21
C GLU A 45 -2.19 -2.35 7.12
N GLU A 46 -2.40 -3.69 7.12
CA GLU A 46 -3.04 -4.46 6.04
C GLU A 46 -4.45 -3.99 5.70
N ALA A 47 -5.20 -3.50 6.68
CA ALA A 47 -6.55 -3.02 6.48
C ALA A 47 -6.61 -1.75 5.62
N VAL A 48 -5.57 -0.90 5.65
CA VAL A 48 -5.54 0.34 4.87
C VAL A 48 -5.43 0.01 3.38
N ALA A 49 -4.41 -0.74 2.98
CA ALA A 49 -4.24 -1.15 1.58
C ALA A 49 -5.46 -1.92 1.06
N THR A 50 -5.95 -2.89 1.85
CA THR A 50 -7.08 -3.74 1.48
C THR A 50 -8.36 -2.92 1.33
N GLY A 51 -8.71 -2.10 2.32
CA GLY A 51 -9.94 -1.31 2.32
C GLY A 51 -9.99 -0.31 1.17
N VAL A 52 -8.88 0.38 0.89
CA VAL A 52 -8.81 1.34 -0.23
C VAL A 52 -8.84 0.62 -1.58
N CYS A 53 -7.97 -0.38 -1.78
CA CYS A 53 -7.84 -1.05 -3.07
C CYS A 53 -9.07 -1.88 -3.45
N SER A 54 -9.88 -2.33 -2.48
CA SER A 54 -11.16 -3.02 -2.75
C SER A 54 -12.17 -2.17 -3.53
N ASN A 55 -12.00 -0.86 -3.58
CA ASN A 55 -12.83 0.09 -4.33
C ASN A 55 -12.21 0.49 -5.69
N LEU A 56 -11.05 -0.05 -6.03
CA LEU A 56 -10.33 0.30 -7.24
C LEU A 56 -10.47 -0.77 -8.32
N THR A 57 -10.38 -0.33 -9.57
CA THR A 57 -10.26 -1.19 -10.75
C THR A 57 -8.80 -1.26 -11.22
N HIS A 58 -8.50 -2.12 -12.18
CA HIS A 58 -7.16 -2.16 -12.80
C HIS A 58 -6.83 -0.89 -13.60
N HIS A 59 -7.81 -0.08 -13.95
CA HIS A 59 -7.62 1.19 -14.67
C HIS A 59 -7.28 2.36 -13.75
N ASP A 60 -7.58 2.24 -12.46
CA ASP A 60 -7.21 3.25 -11.46
C ASP A 60 -5.72 3.14 -11.15
N TYR A 61 -5.06 4.28 -10.97
CA TYR A 61 -3.63 4.34 -10.68
C TYR A 61 -3.34 4.41 -9.19
N VAL A 62 -2.28 3.74 -8.77
CA VAL A 62 -1.78 3.75 -7.38
C VAL A 62 -0.31 4.09 -7.38
N THR A 63 0.08 5.04 -6.52
CA THR A 63 1.48 5.25 -6.10
C THR A 63 1.65 4.84 -4.66
N SER A 64 2.81 4.31 -4.32
CA SER A 64 3.08 3.73 -3.02
C SER A 64 4.35 4.29 -2.38
N THR A 65 4.71 3.72 -1.25
CA THR A 65 5.85 4.09 -0.41
C THR A 65 6.94 3.02 -0.45
N HIS A 66 7.95 3.16 0.40
CA HIS A 66 8.95 2.13 0.64
C HIS A 66 8.38 0.85 1.29
N ARG A 67 7.12 0.88 1.83
CA ARG A 67 6.33 -0.29 2.31
C ARG A 67 5.36 -0.77 1.25
N GLY A 68 5.82 -0.88 0.01
CA GLY A 68 4.96 -1.07 -1.15
C GLY A 68 4.31 -2.44 -1.30
N HIS A 69 4.72 -3.45 -0.53
CA HIS A 69 4.21 -4.82 -0.69
C HIS A 69 2.70 -4.89 -0.50
N GLY A 70 2.18 -4.31 0.60
CA GLY A 70 0.75 -4.30 0.89
C GLY A 70 -0.08 -3.67 -0.22
N HIS A 71 0.29 -2.48 -0.69
CA HIS A 71 -0.42 -1.78 -1.76
C HIS A 71 -0.38 -2.55 -3.09
N THR A 72 0.79 -3.10 -3.42
CA THR A 72 1.00 -3.84 -4.67
C THR A 72 0.13 -5.09 -4.70
N LEU A 73 0.11 -5.87 -3.61
CA LEU A 73 -0.69 -7.08 -3.49
C LEU A 73 -2.20 -6.77 -3.42
N ALA A 74 -2.59 -5.76 -2.64
CA ALA A 74 -4.00 -5.33 -2.56
C ALA A 74 -4.53 -4.81 -3.90
N LYS A 75 -3.65 -4.22 -4.74
CA LYS A 75 -4.00 -3.76 -6.09
C LYS A 75 -4.16 -4.92 -7.09
N GLY A 76 -3.77 -6.14 -6.72
CA GLY A 76 -3.96 -7.34 -7.51
C GLY A 76 -2.68 -7.93 -8.12
N ALA A 77 -1.51 -7.50 -7.67
CA ALA A 77 -0.25 -8.10 -8.12
C ALA A 77 -0.14 -9.57 -7.68
N ARG A 78 0.53 -10.37 -8.50
CA ARG A 78 0.76 -11.79 -8.25
C ARG A 78 1.88 -11.97 -7.21
N VAL A 79 1.66 -12.90 -6.28
CA VAL A 79 2.62 -13.23 -5.22
C VAL A 79 3.92 -13.76 -5.80
N ASP A 80 3.85 -14.65 -6.78
CA ASP A 80 5.01 -15.30 -7.39
C ASP A 80 5.97 -14.30 -8.05
N ARG A 81 5.45 -13.34 -8.83
CA ARG A 81 6.27 -12.30 -9.46
C ARG A 81 6.79 -11.27 -8.45
N SER A 82 6.01 -10.98 -7.41
CA SER A 82 6.45 -10.10 -6.33
C SER A 82 7.60 -10.73 -5.55
N LEU A 83 7.50 -12.01 -5.16
CA LEU A 83 8.60 -12.74 -4.52
C LEU A 83 9.81 -12.85 -5.45
N ALA A 84 9.61 -13.19 -6.73
CA ALA A 84 10.71 -13.26 -7.69
C ALA A 84 11.47 -11.94 -7.80
N GLU A 85 10.79 -10.79 -7.71
CA GLU A 85 11.44 -9.48 -7.69
C GLU A 85 12.34 -9.31 -6.45
N LEU A 86 11.84 -9.66 -5.26
CA LEU A 86 12.60 -9.55 -4.02
C LEU A 86 13.79 -10.53 -3.99
N TYR A 87 13.67 -11.68 -4.67
CA TYR A 87 14.75 -12.66 -4.86
C TYR A 87 15.74 -12.24 -5.96
N GLY A 88 15.57 -11.05 -6.56
CA GLY A 88 16.44 -10.54 -7.62
C GLY A 88 16.34 -11.34 -8.93
N ARG A 89 15.18 -11.92 -9.24
CA ARG A 89 14.98 -12.79 -10.39
C ARG A 89 14.43 -12.03 -11.60
N ALA A 90 14.88 -12.42 -12.80
CA ALA A 90 14.48 -11.80 -14.06
C ALA A 90 12.95 -11.90 -14.35
N THR A 91 12.26 -12.83 -13.70
CA THR A 91 10.80 -13.01 -13.81
C THR A 91 10.01 -12.10 -12.89
N GLY A 92 10.67 -11.33 -12.01
CA GLY A 92 10.05 -10.32 -11.16
C GLY A 92 9.43 -9.17 -11.95
N TYR A 93 8.64 -8.34 -11.30
CA TYR A 93 7.93 -7.22 -11.94
C TYR A 93 8.87 -6.18 -12.55
N CYS A 94 10.01 -5.93 -11.91
CA CYS A 94 11.06 -5.02 -12.38
C CYS A 94 12.29 -5.79 -12.85
N LYS A 95 12.12 -7.04 -13.30
CA LYS A 95 13.19 -7.93 -13.79
C LYS A 95 14.31 -8.17 -12.76
N GLY A 96 13.97 -8.13 -11.46
CA GLY A 96 14.93 -8.30 -10.37
C GLY A 96 15.82 -7.09 -10.08
N LYS A 97 15.56 -5.93 -10.71
CA LYS A 97 16.37 -4.71 -10.55
C LYS A 97 15.84 -3.76 -9.47
N GLY A 98 14.53 -3.82 -9.16
CA GLY A 98 13.87 -2.89 -8.24
C GLY A 98 13.95 -3.32 -6.78
N GLY A 99 13.77 -4.59 -6.51
CA GLY A 99 13.70 -5.15 -5.17
C GLY A 99 12.49 -4.66 -4.36
N SER A 100 12.56 -4.80 -3.04
CA SER A 100 11.47 -4.58 -2.10
C SER A 100 10.77 -3.22 -2.24
N MET A 101 11.51 -2.14 -2.43
CA MET A 101 10.97 -0.77 -2.40
C MET A 101 10.53 -0.21 -3.76
N HIS A 102 10.59 -1.01 -4.84
CA HIS A 102 10.35 -0.50 -6.19
C HIS A 102 9.47 -1.41 -7.04
N LEU A 103 8.59 -2.19 -6.40
CA LEU A 103 7.59 -2.99 -7.10
C LEU A 103 6.67 -2.10 -7.93
N ALA A 104 6.51 -2.43 -9.22
CA ALA A 104 5.63 -1.71 -10.13
C ALA A 104 4.97 -2.70 -11.09
N ASP A 105 3.68 -2.52 -11.37
CA ASP A 105 2.93 -3.28 -12.37
C ASP A 105 1.92 -2.37 -13.07
N PHE A 106 2.30 -1.83 -14.20
CA PHE A 106 1.44 -0.93 -14.97
C PHE A 106 0.20 -1.62 -15.53
N SER A 107 0.19 -2.95 -15.67
CA SER A 107 -0.97 -3.68 -16.19
C SER A 107 -2.17 -3.64 -15.26
N ILE A 108 -1.94 -3.42 -13.97
CA ILE A 108 -2.98 -3.23 -12.96
C ILE A 108 -3.05 -1.80 -12.42
N GLY A 109 -2.34 -0.85 -13.03
CA GLY A 109 -2.32 0.54 -12.60
C GLY A 109 -1.42 0.82 -11.38
N MET A 110 -0.57 -0.13 -10.96
CA MET A 110 0.42 0.10 -9.89
C MET A 110 1.63 0.82 -10.47
N LEU A 111 1.69 2.16 -10.30
CA LEU A 111 2.74 3.02 -10.87
C LEU A 111 4.09 2.87 -10.16
N GLY A 112 4.08 2.31 -8.97
CA GLY A 112 5.27 1.87 -8.28
C GLY A 112 5.33 2.23 -6.79
N ALA A 113 6.03 1.34 -6.08
CA ALA A 113 6.59 1.60 -4.77
C ALA A 113 7.79 2.55 -4.93
N ASN A 114 8.11 3.34 -3.90
CA ASN A 114 9.15 4.36 -4.02
C ASN A 114 9.90 4.55 -2.70
N GLY A 115 11.21 4.34 -2.74
CA GLY A 115 12.09 4.59 -1.59
C GLY A 115 12.27 6.07 -1.25
N VAL A 116 11.95 6.98 -2.19
CA VAL A 116 12.03 8.43 -1.95
C VAL A 116 10.77 8.91 -1.22
N VAL A 117 10.92 9.30 0.04
CA VAL A 117 9.80 9.80 0.86
C VAL A 117 9.16 11.03 0.21
N GLY A 118 7.86 10.93 -0.10
CA GLY A 118 7.09 11.99 -0.77
C GLY A 118 7.22 11.99 -2.30
N GLY A 119 7.95 11.06 -2.90
CA GLY A 119 8.08 10.95 -4.37
C GLY A 119 6.77 10.58 -5.07
N GLY A 120 5.88 9.86 -4.40
CA GLY A 120 4.58 9.44 -4.95
C GLY A 120 3.59 10.58 -5.19
N PHE A 121 3.67 11.70 -4.46
CA PHE A 121 2.69 12.79 -4.54
C PHE A 121 2.56 13.37 -5.95
N ASN A 122 3.68 13.81 -6.51
CA ASN A 122 3.67 14.45 -7.84
C ASN A 122 3.37 13.44 -8.95
N ILE A 123 3.79 12.18 -8.79
CA ILE A 123 3.48 11.10 -9.76
C ILE A 123 1.97 10.84 -9.79
N ALA A 124 1.32 10.68 -8.64
CA ALA A 124 -0.14 10.48 -8.56
C ALA A 124 -0.91 11.69 -9.09
N THR A 125 -0.44 12.92 -8.79
CA THR A 125 -1.03 14.16 -9.30
C THR A 125 -0.92 14.25 -10.82
N GLY A 126 0.23 13.86 -11.38
CA GLY A 126 0.43 13.77 -12.83
C GLY A 126 -0.47 12.73 -13.50
N ALA A 127 -0.62 11.55 -12.87
CA ALA A 127 -1.54 10.52 -13.34
C ALA A 127 -3.00 11.01 -13.32
N ALA A 128 -3.41 11.70 -12.26
CA ALA A 128 -4.74 12.29 -12.16
C ALA A 128 -4.97 13.40 -13.21
N LEU A 129 -3.95 14.17 -13.53
CA LEU A 129 -4.03 15.13 -14.64
C LEU A 129 -4.24 14.43 -15.98
N ALA A 130 -3.50 13.36 -16.25
CA ALA A 130 -3.66 12.57 -17.46
C ALA A 130 -5.07 11.95 -17.56
N ILE A 131 -5.61 11.41 -16.46
CA ILE A 131 -6.98 10.91 -16.38
C ILE A 131 -7.97 12.01 -16.76
N LYS A 132 -7.84 13.19 -16.14
CA LYS A 132 -8.73 14.31 -16.41
C LYS A 132 -8.70 14.75 -17.87
N GLN A 133 -7.51 14.83 -18.47
CA GLN A 133 -7.34 15.20 -19.88
C GLN A 133 -7.93 14.18 -20.87
N ARG A 134 -7.91 12.90 -20.49
CA ARG A 134 -8.51 11.82 -21.29
C ARG A 134 -10.01 11.70 -21.10
N HIS A 135 -10.61 12.53 -20.23
CA HIS A 135 -12.03 12.45 -19.85
C HIS A 135 -12.43 11.05 -19.36
N GLY A 136 -11.50 10.32 -18.75
CA GLY A 136 -11.74 9.02 -18.13
C GLY A 136 -12.47 9.14 -16.79
N GLY A 137 -13.16 8.07 -16.40
CA GLY A 137 -13.79 7.94 -15.08
C GLY A 137 -12.88 7.35 -14.00
N ASP A 138 -11.58 7.17 -14.30
CA ASP A 138 -10.62 6.57 -13.40
C ASP A 138 -10.15 7.57 -12.33
N VAL A 139 -9.43 7.06 -11.31
CA VAL A 139 -8.84 7.90 -10.25
C VAL A 139 -7.38 7.51 -10.03
N ALA A 140 -6.64 8.41 -9.40
CA ALA A 140 -5.34 8.11 -8.84
C ALA A 140 -5.43 8.06 -7.31
N VAL A 141 -4.71 7.13 -6.69
CA VAL A 141 -4.53 7.02 -5.24
C VAL A 141 -3.06 7.15 -4.92
N CYS A 142 -2.74 8.04 -3.98
CA CYS A 142 -1.39 8.22 -3.46
C CYS A 142 -1.33 7.78 -2.01
N PHE A 143 -0.73 6.62 -1.73
CA PHE A 143 -0.42 6.22 -0.37
C PHE A 143 0.84 6.92 0.14
N PHE A 144 0.83 7.35 1.40
CA PHE A 144 1.98 7.99 2.03
C PHE A 144 1.91 7.85 3.56
N GLY A 145 3.07 7.79 4.21
CA GLY A 145 3.15 7.78 5.68
C GLY A 145 3.04 9.18 6.28
N ASP A 146 2.72 9.25 7.56
CA ASP A 146 2.59 10.49 8.35
C ASP A 146 3.79 11.43 8.19
N GLY A 147 5.02 10.89 8.25
CA GLY A 147 6.25 11.68 8.06
C GLY A 147 6.38 12.34 6.69
N ALA A 148 5.83 11.72 5.64
CA ALA A 148 5.87 12.28 4.29
C ALA A 148 5.03 13.57 4.16
N SER A 149 4.02 13.74 5.01
CA SER A 149 3.16 14.94 5.02
C SER A 149 3.90 16.25 5.36
N SER A 150 5.12 16.15 5.87
CA SER A 150 5.99 17.30 6.16
C SER A 150 6.91 17.68 4.99
N ARG A 151 6.84 16.95 3.87
CA ARG A 151 7.61 17.27 2.66
C ARG A 151 6.94 18.41 1.87
N GLY A 152 7.76 19.30 1.28
CA GLY A 152 7.25 20.36 0.39
C GLY A 152 6.40 19.80 -0.75
N THR A 153 6.80 18.66 -1.31
CA THR A 153 6.08 17.96 -2.39
C THR A 153 4.64 17.58 -2.04
N PHE A 154 4.32 17.33 -0.75
CA PHE A 154 2.93 17.14 -0.31
C PHE A 154 2.10 18.40 -0.56
N HIS A 155 2.60 19.55 -0.09
CA HIS A 155 1.90 20.82 -0.20
C HIS A 155 1.73 21.27 -1.66
N GLU A 156 2.77 21.09 -2.48
CA GLU A 156 2.75 21.41 -3.91
C GLU A 156 1.72 20.56 -4.66
N ALA A 157 1.76 19.22 -4.46
CA ALA A 157 0.88 18.28 -5.14
C ALA A 157 -0.59 18.47 -4.75
N VAL A 158 -0.88 18.58 -3.45
CA VAL A 158 -2.25 18.75 -2.95
C VAL A 158 -2.84 20.09 -3.42
N ASN A 159 -2.06 21.17 -3.37
CA ASN A 159 -2.50 22.49 -3.84
C ASN A 159 -2.80 22.47 -5.34
N LEU A 160 -1.93 21.89 -6.17
CA LEU A 160 -2.15 21.76 -7.61
C LEU A 160 -3.40 20.93 -7.91
N ALA A 161 -3.54 19.77 -7.25
CA ALA A 161 -4.68 18.90 -7.43
C ALA A 161 -6.00 19.58 -7.03
N ALA A 162 -6.01 20.32 -5.93
CA ALA A 162 -7.16 21.09 -5.47
C ALA A 162 -7.56 22.18 -6.48
N SER A 163 -6.57 22.99 -6.90
CA SER A 163 -6.79 24.09 -7.84
C SER A 163 -7.35 23.62 -9.18
N TRP A 164 -6.92 22.46 -9.64
CA TRP A 164 -7.34 21.90 -10.92
C TRP A 164 -8.44 20.84 -10.79
N LYS A 165 -8.95 20.58 -9.58
CA LYS A 165 -9.96 19.54 -9.30
C LYS A 165 -9.58 18.21 -9.94
N LEU A 166 -8.36 17.73 -9.65
CA LEU A 166 -7.86 16.48 -10.19
C LEU A 166 -8.48 15.28 -9.43
N PRO A 167 -8.76 14.16 -10.12
CA PRO A 167 -9.34 12.96 -9.50
C PRO A 167 -8.27 12.15 -8.76
N VAL A 168 -7.78 12.66 -7.63
CA VAL A 168 -6.78 11.99 -6.79
C VAL A 168 -7.20 11.94 -5.34
N ILE A 169 -6.94 10.82 -4.68
CA ILE A 169 -7.11 10.62 -3.26
C ILE A 169 -5.74 10.43 -2.62
N TYR A 170 -5.41 11.27 -1.64
CA TYR A 170 -4.20 11.18 -0.84
C TYR A 170 -4.51 10.40 0.43
N VAL A 171 -4.02 9.16 0.53
CA VAL A 171 -4.25 8.25 1.65
C VAL A 171 -3.04 8.26 2.57
N CYS A 172 -3.21 8.83 3.75
CA CYS A 172 -2.19 8.84 4.79
C CYS A 172 -2.30 7.59 5.67
N GLU A 173 -1.25 6.81 5.71
CA GLU A 173 -1.02 5.75 6.69
C GLU A 173 -0.35 6.38 7.91
N ASN A 174 -1.17 6.94 8.81
CA ASN A 174 -0.66 7.48 10.06
C ASN A 174 -0.39 6.34 11.02
N ASN A 175 0.80 5.76 10.89
CA ASN A 175 1.25 4.60 11.68
C ASN A 175 2.03 5.02 12.94
N ALA A 176 1.85 6.26 13.37
CA ALA A 176 2.40 6.91 14.55
C ALA A 176 3.91 7.23 14.51
N TRP A 177 4.68 6.72 13.55
CA TRP A 177 6.13 6.82 13.56
C TRP A 177 6.74 7.19 12.20
N ALA A 178 7.24 8.41 12.08
CA ALA A 178 8.08 8.85 10.97
C ALA A 178 9.52 8.38 11.21
N SER A 179 9.89 7.20 10.72
CA SER A 179 11.15 6.52 11.07
C SER A 179 11.24 6.32 12.59
N THR A 180 12.05 7.13 13.28
CA THR A 180 12.26 7.10 14.74
C THR A 180 11.59 8.25 15.48
N THR A 181 10.90 9.14 14.77
CA THR A 181 10.22 10.32 15.33
C THR A 181 8.73 10.04 15.47
N ARG A 182 8.17 10.22 16.63
CA ARG A 182 6.73 10.07 16.86
C ARG A 182 5.96 11.17 16.15
N PHE A 183 4.88 10.84 15.49
CA PHE A 183 4.07 11.84 14.79
C PHE A 183 3.50 12.89 15.75
N ASP A 184 3.10 12.49 16.94
CA ASP A 184 2.58 13.39 17.97
C ASP A 184 3.59 14.48 18.41
N ASP A 185 4.90 14.23 18.27
CA ASP A 185 5.94 15.20 18.64
C ASP A 185 6.16 16.28 17.57
N ILE A 186 5.68 16.06 16.35
CA ILE A 186 5.91 16.95 15.21
C ILE A 186 4.61 17.51 14.58
N LYS A 187 3.46 17.10 15.06
CA LYS A 187 2.17 17.59 14.58
C LYS A 187 1.80 18.92 15.27
N ASN A 188 1.07 19.75 14.53
CA ASN A 188 0.45 20.99 15.03
C ASN A 188 -1.06 21.00 14.81
N VAL A 189 -1.64 19.86 14.45
CA VAL A 189 -3.08 19.60 14.28
C VAL A 189 -3.40 18.26 14.96
N ASP A 190 -4.62 18.05 15.42
CA ASP A 190 -5.00 16.78 16.07
C ASP A 190 -5.01 15.63 15.08
N TYR A 191 -5.53 15.90 13.89
CA TYR A 191 -5.59 14.96 12.78
C TYR A 191 -4.92 15.52 11.54
N LEU A 192 -4.10 14.71 10.86
CA LEU A 192 -3.44 15.12 9.62
C LEU A 192 -4.45 15.54 8.55
N SER A 193 -5.61 14.90 8.52
CA SER A 193 -6.69 15.22 7.58
C SER A 193 -7.20 16.67 7.70
N GLU A 194 -6.99 17.35 8.83
CA GLU A 194 -7.35 18.76 9.01
C GLU A 194 -6.55 19.71 8.12
N ARG A 195 -5.36 19.28 7.66
CA ARG A 195 -4.57 20.04 6.68
C ARG A 195 -5.32 20.26 5.36
N ALA A 196 -6.31 19.41 5.05
CA ALA A 196 -7.17 19.53 3.88
C ALA A 196 -7.91 20.87 3.82
N GLN A 197 -8.24 21.46 4.97
CA GLN A 197 -8.92 22.75 5.07
C GLN A 197 -8.09 23.88 4.41
N GLY A 198 -6.76 23.82 4.56
CA GLY A 198 -5.86 24.80 3.92
C GLY A 198 -5.88 24.80 2.39
N TYR A 199 -6.39 23.72 1.78
CA TYR A 199 -6.54 23.58 0.32
C TYR A 199 -7.99 23.67 -0.14
N GLY A 200 -8.95 23.82 0.77
CA GLY A 200 -10.38 23.84 0.46
C GLY A 200 -10.93 22.49 -0.05
N ILE A 201 -10.38 21.39 0.40
CA ILE A 201 -10.77 20.02 0.02
C ILE A 201 -11.23 19.21 1.24
N PRO A 202 -11.98 18.11 1.06
CA PRO A 202 -12.36 17.23 2.16
C PRO A 202 -11.16 16.52 2.79
N GLY A 203 -11.15 16.46 4.12
CA GLY A 203 -10.28 15.63 4.92
C GLY A 203 -11.12 14.70 5.80
N VAL A 204 -10.78 13.42 5.85
CA VAL A 204 -11.49 12.40 6.63
C VAL A 204 -10.47 11.59 7.40
N THR A 205 -10.73 11.34 8.68
CA THR A 205 -9.93 10.41 9.52
C THR A 205 -10.76 9.21 9.90
N VAL A 206 -10.16 8.02 9.79
CA VAL A 206 -10.76 6.75 10.18
C VAL A 206 -9.80 5.88 11.00
N ASP A 207 -10.36 4.89 11.70
CA ASP A 207 -9.58 3.78 12.25
C ASP A 207 -9.01 2.95 11.10
N GLY A 208 -7.69 3.05 10.88
CA GLY A 208 -6.97 2.35 9.82
C GLY A 208 -6.82 0.84 10.07
N ASN A 209 -7.17 0.34 11.25
CA ASN A 209 -7.20 -1.08 11.59
C ASN A 209 -8.61 -1.69 11.50
N ASP A 210 -9.59 -0.91 11.04
CA ASP A 210 -10.93 -1.36 10.66
C ASP A 210 -11.09 -1.30 9.14
N VAL A 211 -10.97 -2.45 8.48
CA VAL A 211 -10.99 -2.54 7.01
C VAL A 211 -12.31 -2.05 6.41
N GLU A 212 -13.44 -2.19 7.10
CA GLU A 212 -14.75 -1.71 6.63
C GLU A 212 -14.83 -0.19 6.72
N SER A 213 -14.34 0.41 7.81
CA SER A 213 -14.26 1.86 7.96
C SER A 213 -13.38 2.50 6.89
N VAL A 214 -12.24 1.89 6.58
CA VAL A 214 -11.34 2.33 5.50
C VAL A 214 -12.02 2.19 4.14
N ARG A 215 -12.64 1.02 3.87
CA ARG A 215 -13.37 0.76 2.62
C ARG A 215 -14.49 1.77 2.39
N ASP A 216 -15.35 1.97 3.38
CA ASP A 216 -16.51 2.83 3.26
C ASP A 216 -16.15 4.32 3.11
N ALA A 217 -15.12 4.77 3.82
CA ALA A 217 -14.61 6.14 3.69
C ALA A 217 -13.96 6.35 2.31
N SER A 218 -13.07 5.44 1.90
CA SER A 218 -12.39 5.54 0.61
C SER A 218 -13.37 5.45 -0.56
N ALA A 219 -14.40 4.59 -0.50
CA ALA A 219 -15.44 4.51 -1.53
C ALA A 219 -16.09 5.88 -1.80
N LYS A 220 -16.48 6.58 -0.74
CA LYS A 220 -17.11 7.92 -0.86
C LYS A 220 -16.17 8.95 -1.50
N LEU A 221 -14.88 8.91 -1.12
CA LEU A 221 -13.89 9.84 -1.64
C LEU A 221 -13.50 9.51 -3.10
N ILE A 222 -13.42 8.23 -3.45
CA ILE A 222 -13.20 7.74 -4.81
C ILE A 222 -14.37 8.15 -5.70
N ASP A 223 -15.61 7.89 -5.27
CA ASP A 223 -16.80 8.30 -6.03
C ASP A 223 -16.87 9.82 -6.24
N ARG A 224 -16.49 10.59 -5.23
CA ARG A 224 -16.38 12.05 -5.35
C ARG A 224 -15.36 12.45 -6.42
N ALA A 225 -14.17 11.84 -6.40
CA ALA A 225 -13.13 12.12 -7.38
C ALA A 225 -13.54 11.72 -8.80
N ARG A 226 -14.21 10.55 -8.97
CA ARG A 226 -14.76 10.08 -10.25
C ARG A 226 -15.78 11.05 -10.85
N ARG A 227 -16.59 11.73 -10.02
CA ARG A 227 -17.52 12.77 -10.46
C ARG A 227 -16.85 14.10 -10.85
N GLY A 228 -15.52 14.22 -10.66
CA GLY A 228 -14.79 15.44 -10.96
C GLY A 228 -14.86 16.54 -9.88
N ASP A 229 -15.29 16.16 -8.67
CA ASP A 229 -15.40 17.08 -7.51
C ASP A 229 -14.03 17.42 -6.87
N GLY A 230 -12.94 16.89 -7.43
CA GLY A 230 -11.56 17.17 -7.01
C GLY A 230 -11.02 16.21 -5.95
N PRO A 231 -9.80 16.50 -5.42
CA PRO A 231 -9.08 15.61 -4.53
C PRO A 231 -9.65 15.57 -3.11
N SER A 232 -9.14 14.61 -2.33
CA SER A 232 -9.45 14.48 -0.91
C SER A 232 -8.24 13.93 -0.15
N ILE A 233 -8.18 14.15 1.17
CA ILE A 233 -7.23 13.50 2.07
C ILE A 233 -7.99 12.50 2.94
N LEU A 234 -7.53 11.25 2.95
CA LEU A 234 -7.99 10.21 3.86
C LEU A 234 -6.85 9.87 4.82
N GLU A 235 -7.03 10.12 6.11
CA GLU A 235 -6.12 9.69 7.15
C GLU A 235 -6.61 8.39 7.77
N CYS A 236 -5.80 7.34 7.68
CA CYS A 236 -6.03 6.05 8.32
C CYS A 236 -5.09 5.93 9.52
N LYS A 237 -5.65 6.00 10.74
CA LYS A 237 -4.88 5.84 11.98
C LYS A 237 -4.60 4.36 12.19
N THR A 238 -3.34 3.99 12.07
CA THR A 238 -2.88 2.60 12.17
C THR A 238 -1.59 2.54 12.99
N TYR A 239 -0.90 1.40 12.99
CA TYR A 239 0.34 1.27 13.73
C TYR A 239 1.33 0.34 13.00
N ARG A 240 2.57 0.79 12.90
CA ARG A 240 3.68 0.00 12.38
C ARG A 240 4.13 -1.02 13.41
N CYS A 241 3.71 -2.27 13.29
CA CYS A 241 3.98 -3.32 14.28
C CYS A 241 5.44 -3.79 14.30
N ASP A 242 6.14 -3.72 13.17
CA ASP A 242 7.57 -4.02 13.09
C ASP A 242 8.42 -2.73 13.09
N GLY A 243 9.75 -2.86 13.07
CA GLY A 243 10.66 -1.72 13.00
C GLY A 243 10.50 -0.88 11.71
N HIS A 244 11.22 0.22 11.62
CA HIS A 244 11.20 1.03 10.39
C HIS A 244 11.64 0.19 9.19
N PHE A 245 12.69 -0.60 9.38
CA PHE A 245 13.14 -1.65 8.46
C PHE A 245 13.45 -2.92 9.26
N ILE A 246 13.64 -4.04 8.57
CA ILE A 246 13.62 -5.38 9.20
C ILE A 246 14.68 -5.60 10.29
N THR A 247 15.82 -4.90 10.22
CA THR A 247 16.90 -4.98 11.22
C THR A 247 16.94 -3.80 12.17
N ASP A 248 15.88 -2.98 12.19
CA ASP A 248 15.77 -1.83 13.10
C ASP A 248 15.69 -2.32 14.57
N PRO A 249 16.60 -1.86 15.47
CA PRO A 249 16.60 -2.27 16.87
C PRO A 249 15.45 -1.67 17.70
N GLN A 250 14.65 -0.77 17.15
CA GLN A 250 13.44 -0.18 17.74
C GLN A 250 13.61 0.47 19.13
N LYS A 251 14.77 1.04 19.42
CA LYS A 251 15.07 1.65 20.72
C LYS A 251 14.29 2.93 21.05
N TYR A 252 13.53 3.46 20.07
CA TYR A 252 12.77 4.72 20.18
C TYR A 252 11.34 4.51 20.71
N ARG A 253 10.89 3.26 20.90
CA ARG A 253 9.57 2.91 21.43
C ARG A 253 9.65 1.72 22.36
N SER A 254 8.67 1.57 23.25
CA SER A 254 8.64 0.44 24.17
C SER A 254 8.11 -0.83 23.46
N GLN A 255 8.50 -1.99 23.98
CA GLN A 255 7.98 -3.27 23.51
C GLN A 255 6.53 -3.45 23.94
N GLU A 256 6.17 -2.97 25.12
CA GLU A 256 4.82 -3.01 25.65
C GLU A 256 3.84 -2.30 24.70
N GLU A 257 4.19 -1.11 24.17
CA GLU A 257 3.38 -0.40 23.17
C GLU A 257 3.13 -1.25 21.93
N VAL A 258 4.16 -1.91 21.42
CA VAL A 258 4.05 -2.77 20.22
C VAL A 258 3.18 -4.00 20.49
N GLU A 259 3.38 -4.65 21.63
CA GLU A 259 2.63 -5.84 22.02
C GLU A 259 1.16 -5.52 22.27
N GLU A 260 0.85 -4.37 22.89
CA GLU A 260 -0.51 -3.89 23.09
C GLU A 260 -1.23 -3.67 21.75
N TRP A 261 -0.57 -3.02 20.79
CA TRP A 261 -1.12 -2.83 19.46
C TRP A 261 -1.37 -4.16 18.74
N LYS A 262 -0.42 -5.10 18.80
CA LYS A 262 -0.58 -6.44 18.20
C LYS A 262 -1.71 -7.23 18.84
N LEU A 263 -1.89 -7.13 20.15
CA LEU A 263 -2.88 -7.90 20.87
C LEU A 263 -4.31 -7.38 20.68
N TYR A 264 -4.49 -6.05 20.70
CA TYR A 264 -5.83 -5.46 20.73
C TYR A 264 -6.25 -4.84 19.39
N ASN A 265 -5.30 -4.48 18.54
CA ASN A 265 -5.54 -3.70 17.34
C ASN A 265 -5.07 -4.37 16.05
N ASP A 266 -4.68 -5.66 16.07
CA ASP A 266 -4.37 -6.37 14.83
C ASP A 266 -5.57 -6.34 13.88
N PRO A 267 -5.43 -5.78 12.64
CA PRO A 267 -6.57 -5.59 11.75
C PRO A 267 -7.20 -6.91 11.29
N ILE A 268 -6.40 -7.95 11.15
CA ILE A 268 -6.85 -9.26 10.68
C ILE A 268 -7.67 -9.94 11.77
N ASP A 269 -7.17 -9.97 13.00
CA ASP A 269 -7.86 -10.59 14.14
C ASP A 269 -9.13 -9.85 14.51
N ARG A 270 -9.13 -8.51 14.42
CA ARG A 270 -10.32 -7.69 14.65
C ARG A 270 -11.40 -8.01 13.63
N PHE A 271 -11.06 -8.03 12.35
CA PHE A 271 -12.00 -8.31 11.28
C PHE A 271 -12.50 -9.76 11.33
N ARG A 272 -11.60 -10.74 11.50
CA ARG A 272 -11.95 -12.15 11.66
C ARG A 272 -12.98 -12.37 12.77
N ARG A 273 -12.71 -11.83 13.96
CA ARG A 273 -13.64 -11.93 15.09
C ARG A 273 -15.00 -11.33 14.77
N LYS A 274 -15.03 -10.16 14.14
CA LYS A 274 -16.27 -9.46 13.79
C LYS A 274 -17.13 -10.30 12.83
N ILE A 275 -16.58 -10.71 11.69
CA ILE A 275 -17.35 -11.41 10.63
C ILE A 275 -17.84 -12.80 11.06
N LEU A 276 -17.12 -13.48 11.98
CA LEU A 276 -17.58 -14.72 12.61
C LEU A 276 -18.72 -14.47 13.63
N LEU A 277 -18.57 -13.46 14.50
CA LEU A 277 -19.60 -13.11 15.50
C LEU A 277 -20.89 -12.63 14.86
N GLU A 278 -20.82 -11.90 13.75
CA GLU A 278 -21.97 -11.41 12.99
C GLU A 278 -22.57 -12.50 12.08
N GLY A 279 -21.93 -13.66 11.97
CA GLY A 279 -22.39 -14.76 11.11
C GLY A 279 -22.32 -14.44 9.62
N VAL A 280 -21.49 -13.50 9.21
CA VAL A 280 -21.27 -13.14 7.78
C VAL A 280 -20.54 -14.25 7.06
N VAL A 281 -19.62 -14.92 7.75
CA VAL A 281 -18.85 -16.08 7.27
C VAL A 281 -18.82 -17.18 8.31
N THR A 282 -18.50 -18.41 7.88
CA THR A 282 -18.24 -19.54 8.77
C THR A 282 -16.74 -19.73 8.98
N GLN A 283 -16.35 -20.53 9.97
CA GLN A 283 -14.93 -20.91 10.15
C GLN A 283 -14.41 -21.68 8.93
N ASP A 284 -15.22 -22.54 8.31
CA ASP A 284 -14.87 -23.32 7.13
C ASP A 284 -14.56 -22.41 5.92
N ASP A 285 -15.27 -21.27 5.77
CA ASP A 285 -14.98 -20.29 4.73
C ASP A 285 -13.57 -19.68 4.88
N LEU A 286 -13.19 -19.38 6.14
CA LEU A 286 -11.88 -18.82 6.44
C LEU A 286 -10.77 -19.87 6.31
N ASP A 287 -11.02 -21.09 6.77
CA ASP A 287 -10.05 -22.21 6.66
C ASP A 287 -9.77 -22.53 5.18
N ALA A 288 -10.80 -22.54 4.35
CA ALA A 288 -10.64 -22.71 2.90
C ALA A 288 -9.86 -21.55 2.25
N ALA A 289 -9.97 -20.32 2.77
CA ALA A 289 -9.18 -19.19 2.30
C ALA A 289 -7.70 -19.35 2.69
N GLU A 290 -7.41 -19.77 3.93
CA GLU A 290 -6.03 -20.04 4.39
C GLU A 290 -5.38 -21.18 3.59
N GLU A 291 -6.11 -22.27 3.31
CA GLU A 291 -5.58 -23.38 2.52
C GLU A 291 -5.20 -22.93 1.09
N ARG A 292 -6.04 -22.11 0.45
CA ARG A 292 -5.71 -21.51 -0.86
C ARG A 292 -4.45 -20.64 -0.81
N LEU A 293 -4.29 -19.84 0.24
CA LEU A 293 -3.10 -19.05 0.44
C LEU A 293 -1.86 -19.91 0.67
N ASP A 294 -1.96 -21.02 1.43
CA ASP A 294 -0.85 -21.96 1.62
C ASP A 294 -0.35 -22.51 0.29
N GLN A 295 -1.28 -22.92 -0.58
CA GLN A 295 -0.97 -23.43 -1.91
C GLN A 295 -0.36 -22.33 -2.81
N GLU A 296 -0.93 -21.12 -2.81
CA GLU A 296 -0.43 -19.97 -3.59
C GLU A 296 1.00 -19.63 -3.19
N PHE A 297 1.29 -19.56 -1.89
CA PHE A 297 2.63 -19.21 -1.40
C PHE A 297 3.66 -20.29 -1.61
N ALA A 298 3.29 -21.58 -1.48
CA ALA A 298 4.18 -22.69 -1.79
C ALA A 298 4.62 -22.65 -3.26
N GLN A 299 3.68 -22.47 -4.18
CA GLN A 299 3.96 -22.35 -5.61
C GLN A 299 4.77 -21.08 -5.93
N ALA A 300 4.45 -19.95 -5.29
CA ALA A 300 5.14 -18.70 -5.51
C ALA A 300 6.61 -18.75 -5.04
N LEU A 301 6.88 -19.39 -3.92
CA LEU A 301 8.25 -19.62 -3.46
C LEU A 301 9.04 -20.53 -4.40
N GLU A 302 8.43 -21.63 -4.84
CA GLU A 302 9.06 -22.53 -5.82
C GLU A 302 9.36 -21.78 -7.13
N PHE A 303 8.42 -20.98 -7.63
CA PHE A 303 8.63 -20.13 -8.81
C PHE A 303 9.79 -19.16 -8.61
N ALA A 304 9.83 -18.41 -7.50
CA ALA A 304 10.87 -17.42 -7.24
C ALA A 304 12.26 -18.08 -7.14
N VAL A 305 12.38 -19.19 -6.42
CA VAL A 305 13.66 -19.92 -6.24
C VAL A 305 14.18 -20.46 -7.58
N ASN A 306 13.31 -21.05 -8.41
CA ASN A 306 13.68 -21.68 -9.67
C ASN A 306 13.83 -20.69 -10.85
N SER A 307 13.42 -19.44 -10.68
CA SER A 307 13.54 -18.41 -11.71
C SER A 307 14.98 -17.99 -11.94
N PRO A 308 15.38 -17.67 -13.20
CA PRO A 308 16.75 -17.27 -13.51
C PRO A 308 17.06 -15.87 -12.93
N PHE A 309 18.33 -15.63 -12.66
CA PHE A 309 18.83 -14.26 -12.42
C PHE A 309 18.89 -13.47 -13.74
N PRO A 310 18.74 -12.14 -13.68
CA PRO A 310 19.01 -11.28 -14.83
C PRO A 310 20.48 -11.42 -15.26
N LYS A 311 20.76 -11.20 -16.54
CA LYS A 311 22.13 -11.15 -17.06
C LYS A 311 22.78 -9.81 -16.73
N ALA A 312 24.09 -9.75 -16.72
CA ALA A 312 24.82 -8.51 -16.45
C ALA A 312 24.48 -7.40 -17.48
N GLU A 313 24.28 -7.79 -18.75
CA GLU A 313 23.93 -6.89 -19.83
C GLU A 313 22.56 -6.22 -19.61
N ASP A 314 21.60 -6.92 -18.99
CA ASP A 314 20.26 -6.42 -18.72
C ASP A 314 20.26 -5.19 -17.78
N ALA A 315 21.40 -4.90 -17.12
CA ALA A 315 21.53 -3.73 -16.23
C ALA A 315 21.38 -2.39 -16.99
N LEU A 316 21.65 -2.37 -18.28
CA LEU A 316 21.55 -1.18 -19.14
C LEU A 316 20.19 -1.06 -19.83
N ASP A 317 19.34 -2.09 -19.74
CA ASP A 317 18.01 -2.10 -20.35
C ASP A 317 17.00 -1.29 -19.51
N ASP A 318 15.90 -0.90 -20.15
CA ASP A 318 14.75 -0.23 -19.54
C ASP A 318 15.01 1.18 -18.97
N VAL A 319 16.14 1.82 -19.33
CA VAL A 319 16.45 3.21 -18.94
C VAL A 319 15.77 4.20 -19.88
N PHE A 320 15.71 3.88 -21.18
CA PHE A 320 15.12 4.71 -22.21
C PHE A 320 14.16 3.89 -23.09
N SER A 321 13.21 4.56 -23.75
CA SER A 321 12.35 3.95 -24.77
C SER A 321 13.09 3.94 -26.11
N GLY A 322 13.71 2.83 -26.47
CA GLY A 322 14.46 2.65 -27.71
C GLY A 322 15.97 2.45 -27.47
N GLU A 323 16.70 2.11 -28.53
CA GLU A 323 18.17 2.04 -28.48
C GLU A 323 18.74 3.46 -28.35
N VAL A 324 19.39 3.72 -27.23
CA VAL A 324 20.15 4.96 -27.01
C VAL A 324 21.62 4.60 -27.02
N ASN A 325 22.36 5.09 -28.02
CA ASN A 325 23.80 5.00 -28.02
C ASN A 325 24.33 6.03 -27.02
N LEU A 326 24.74 5.60 -25.83
CA LEU A 326 25.24 6.48 -24.77
C LEU A 326 26.64 7.00 -25.03
N TYR A 327 27.26 6.65 -26.18
CA TYR A 327 28.64 6.95 -26.54
C TYR A 327 28.79 7.72 -27.84
N GLU A 328 27.72 8.27 -28.42
CA GLU A 328 27.77 9.24 -29.51
C GLU A 328 27.61 10.67 -29.04
#